data_feb9ce2a69195462a36fc66abdb32960
#
_entry.id   feb9ce2a69195462a36fc66abdb32960
#
_cell.length_a   1.000
_cell.length_b   1.000
_cell.length_c   1.000
_cell.angle_alpha   90.00
_cell.angle_beta   90.00
_cell.angle_gamma   90.00
#
_symmetry.space_group_name_H-M   'P 1'
#
loop_
_entity.id
_entity.type
_entity.pdbx_description
1 polymer ?
#
loop_
_entity_poly.entity_id
_entity_poly.type
_entity_poly.pdbx_seq_one_letter_code
_entity_poly.pdbx_strand_id
1 'polypeptide(L)'
;MDDDGTMRLFPQSLVKQMNLNNHPTYSSFDIYAMFNSEANYWFDGDGEIQTDQTDFLFVIVHELTHGLGFTTGYDDYLNSPAVALTPQISINPSTNSSGFSFVGFVDMIFDKFMVILSTGQRVSDITKQLNTFAGGPGALFSSTAQFVSQFKNSSQYKLAQQMMEYATTSKAIGLLPVNSSNISQAIILETSLVPYASGSSISHVDYKTYTRTSDFLMRYLQDMGTTLGQSIIWGGNYSGGSVGPKLRLFLGLMGYTIQNQSVPITLVGEYVTNISGAHSISPIVLANIACLSAISFFEWFMTFR
;
A
#
# COMPACT_ATOMS: atom_id res chain seq x y z
N MET A 1 1.53 -4.77 19.05
CA MET A 1 2.90 -5.12 18.64
C MET A 1 2.81 -6.40 17.83
N ASP A 2 3.62 -6.51 16.80
CA ASP A 2 3.74 -7.73 16.00
C ASP A 2 4.49 -8.84 16.79
N ASP A 3 4.59 -10.02 16.22
CA ASP A 3 5.27 -11.20 16.78
C ASP A 3 6.76 -10.98 17.11
N ASP A 4 7.40 -10.00 16.44
CA ASP A 4 8.79 -9.59 16.69
C ASP A 4 8.93 -8.41 17.69
N GLY A 5 7.84 -8.02 18.36
CA GLY A 5 7.79 -6.90 19.29
C GLY A 5 7.81 -5.52 18.63
N THR A 6 7.81 -5.43 17.31
CA THR A 6 7.79 -4.16 16.57
C THR A 6 6.37 -3.62 16.47
N MET A 7 6.19 -2.32 16.68
CA MET A 7 4.92 -1.66 16.43
C MET A 7 4.72 -1.49 14.93
N ARG A 8 3.58 -1.98 14.41
CA ARG A 8 3.19 -1.86 12.99
C ARG A 8 1.73 -1.49 12.85
N LEU A 9 1.39 -0.92 11.72
CA LEU A 9 0.03 -0.68 11.30
C LEU A 9 -0.50 -1.89 10.53
N PHE A 10 -1.74 -2.27 10.83
CA PHE A 10 -2.42 -3.40 10.21
C PHE A 10 -3.73 -2.94 9.60
N PRO A 11 -4.14 -3.48 8.43
CA PRO A 11 -5.48 -3.28 7.91
C PRO A 11 -6.53 -3.79 8.92
N GLN A 12 -7.60 -3.03 9.10
CA GLN A 12 -8.70 -3.43 9.99
C GLN A 12 -9.29 -4.79 9.59
N SER A 13 -9.42 -5.05 8.29
CA SER A 13 -9.87 -6.33 7.73
C SER A 13 -9.01 -7.51 8.19
N LEU A 14 -7.70 -7.32 8.33
CA LEU A 14 -6.78 -8.33 8.84
C LEU A 14 -6.90 -8.48 10.36
N VAL A 15 -6.93 -7.35 11.10
CA VAL A 15 -7.04 -7.37 12.56
C VAL A 15 -8.28 -8.09 13.05
N LYS A 16 -9.40 -7.98 12.33
CA LYS A 16 -10.65 -8.70 12.63
C LYS A 16 -10.52 -10.23 12.54
N GLN A 17 -9.55 -10.73 11.78
CA GLN A 17 -9.30 -12.17 11.63
C GLN A 17 -8.26 -12.71 12.62
N MET A 18 -7.60 -11.82 13.36
CA MET A 18 -6.62 -12.21 14.39
C MET A 18 -7.33 -12.70 15.65
N ASN A 19 -6.76 -13.71 16.30
CA ASN A 19 -7.25 -14.19 17.59
C ASN A 19 -6.70 -13.31 18.72
N LEU A 20 -7.27 -12.11 18.90
CA LEU A 20 -6.88 -11.16 19.93
C LEU A 20 -7.77 -11.35 21.18
N ASN A 21 -7.18 -11.25 22.37
CA ASN A 21 -7.94 -11.26 23.63
C ASN A 21 -8.89 -10.06 23.74
N ASN A 22 -8.47 -8.91 23.20
CA ASN A 22 -9.27 -7.70 23.11
C ASN A 22 -9.11 -7.10 21.72
N HIS A 23 -10.20 -6.97 21.00
CA HIS A 23 -10.23 -6.26 19.72
C HIS A 23 -10.36 -4.75 19.95
N PRO A 24 -9.73 -3.91 19.12
CA PRO A 24 -9.93 -2.47 19.15
C PRO A 24 -11.35 -2.11 18.70
N THR A 25 -11.76 -0.88 18.90
CA THR A 25 -12.96 -0.35 18.26
C THR A 25 -12.69 -0.19 16.77
N TYR A 26 -13.54 -0.79 15.96
CA TYR A 26 -13.43 -0.77 14.51
C TYR A 26 -14.22 0.37 13.88
N SER A 27 -13.76 0.88 12.74
CA SER A 27 -14.56 1.73 11.86
C SER A 27 -15.73 0.96 11.27
N SER A 28 -16.72 1.66 10.74
CA SER A 28 -17.91 1.06 10.11
C SER A 28 -17.58 0.24 8.86
N PHE A 29 -16.49 0.59 8.17
CA PHE A 29 -16.04 -0.05 6.94
C PHE A 29 -14.61 -0.56 7.10
N ASP A 30 -14.31 -1.73 6.55
CA ASP A 30 -12.97 -2.29 6.52
C ASP A 30 -12.11 -1.63 5.44
N ILE A 31 -12.73 -1.31 4.32
CA ILE A 31 -12.11 -0.64 3.18
C ILE A 31 -13.11 0.43 2.70
N TYR A 32 -12.62 1.62 2.45
CA TYR A 32 -13.36 2.70 1.81
C TYR A 32 -12.61 3.09 0.52
N ALA A 33 -13.27 2.99 -0.62
CA ALA A 33 -12.71 3.32 -1.92
C ALA A 33 -13.59 4.33 -2.64
N MET A 34 -12.97 5.31 -3.29
CA MET A 34 -13.62 6.28 -4.16
C MET A 34 -13.08 6.13 -5.57
N PHE A 35 -13.98 6.10 -6.55
CA PHE A 35 -13.62 6.00 -7.95
C PHE A 35 -14.02 7.27 -8.69
N ASN A 36 -13.17 7.73 -9.61
CA ASN A 36 -13.47 8.89 -10.43
C ASN A 36 -14.58 8.55 -11.42
N SER A 37 -15.77 9.15 -11.26
CA SER A 37 -16.91 8.94 -12.14
C SER A 37 -16.75 9.51 -13.55
N GLU A 38 -15.73 10.35 -13.78
CA GLU A 38 -15.41 10.91 -15.10
C GLU A 38 -14.39 10.07 -15.88
N ALA A 39 -13.83 9.00 -15.26
CA ALA A 39 -12.93 8.10 -15.96
C ALA A 39 -13.70 7.23 -16.96
N ASN A 40 -13.07 6.95 -18.11
CA ASN A 40 -13.69 6.16 -19.17
C ASN A 40 -13.63 4.67 -18.82
N TYR A 41 -14.50 4.24 -17.92
CA TYR A 41 -14.60 2.84 -17.52
C TYR A 41 -15.44 2.03 -18.52
N TRP A 42 -15.05 0.78 -18.67
CA TRP A 42 -15.85 -0.26 -19.28
C TRP A 42 -16.43 -1.17 -18.20
N PHE A 43 -17.70 -1.55 -18.35
CA PHE A 43 -18.39 -2.47 -17.47
C PHE A 43 -18.78 -3.73 -18.23
N ASP A 44 -18.82 -4.87 -17.54
CA ASP A 44 -19.29 -6.11 -18.13
C ASP A 44 -20.75 -5.93 -18.62
N GLY A 45 -20.98 -6.17 -19.91
CA GLY A 45 -22.25 -5.90 -20.57
C GLY A 45 -22.28 -4.68 -21.49
N ASP A 46 -21.28 -3.81 -21.49
CA ASP A 46 -21.18 -2.64 -22.40
C ASP A 46 -20.80 -3.02 -23.84
N GLY A 47 -20.65 -4.31 -24.13
CA GLY A 47 -20.13 -4.77 -25.40
C GLY A 47 -18.62 -4.88 -25.40
N GLU A 48 -17.98 -4.72 -26.58
CA GLU A 48 -16.52 -4.85 -26.72
C GLU A 48 -15.79 -3.64 -26.06
N ILE A 49 -14.81 -3.90 -25.21
CA ILE A 49 -14.01 -2.83 -24.59
C ILE A 49 -13.25 -2.05 -25.66
N GLN A 50 -13.33 -0.72 -25.61
CA GLN A 50 -12.62 0.16 -26.54
C GLN A 50 -11.18 0.42 -26.06
N THR A 51 -10.31 0.83 -26.98
CA THR A 51 -8.87 1.00 -26.73
C THR A 51 -8.53 2.09 -25.72
N ASP A 52 -9.47 2.99 -25.41
CA ASP A 52 -9.35 4.10 -24.46
C ASP A 52 -10.11 3.85 -23.15
N GLN A 53 -10.69 2.66 -22.99
CA GLN A 53 -11.43 2.28 -21.79
C GLN A 53 -10.59 1.44 -20.83
N THR A 54 -10.93 1.57 -19.55
CA THR A 54 -10.35 0.79 -18.45
C THR A 54 -11.41 -0.13 -17.86
N ASP A 55 -11.13 -1.43 -17.74
CA ASP A 55 -12.05 -2.40 -17.12
C ASP A 55 -12.24 -2.06 -15.64
N PHE A 56 -13.46 -1.68 -15.26
CA PHE A 56 -13.79 -1.29 -13.89
C PHE A 56 -13.64 -2.43 -12.89
N LEU A 57 -13.93 -3.67 -13.30
CA LEU A 57 -13.73 -4.83 -12.43
C LEU A 57 -12.25 -5.04 -12.10
N PHE A 58 -11.35 -4.83 -13.07
CA PHE A 58 -9.91 -4.86 -12.81
C PHE A 58 -9.55 -3.82 -11.74
N VAL A 59 -10.01 -2.58 -11.92
CA VAL A 59 -9.71 -1.48 -11.00
C VAL A 59 -10.21 -1.80 -9.59
N ILE A 60 -11.47 -2.24 -9.44
CA ILE A 60 -12.02 -2.60 -8.12
C ILE A 60 -11.17 -3.69 -7.43
N VAL A 61 -10.83 -4.78 -8.12
CA VAL A 61 -10.07 -5.88 -7.52
C VAL A 61 -8.66 -5.43 -7.13
N HIS A 62 -8.04 -4.57 -7.94
CA HIS A 62 -6.74 -3.96 -7.65
C HIS A 62 -6.81 -3.11 -6.37
N GLU A 63 -7.74 -2.16 -6.30
CA GLU A 63 -7.89 -1.24 -5.18
C GLU A 63 -8.29 -1.95 -3.88
N LEU A 64 -9.17 -2.94 -3.95
CA LEU A 64 -9.49 -3.77 -2.80
C LEU A 64 -8.28 -4.55 -2.29
N THR A 65 -7.36 -4.94 -3.16
CA THR A 65 -6.12 -5.61 -2.76
C THR A 65 -5.18 -4.66 -2.01
N HIS A 66 -5.12 -3.38 -2.40
CA HIS A 66 -4.47 -2.35 -1.58
C HIS A 66 -5.14 -2.23 -0.20
N GLY A 67 -6.47 -2.20 -0.18
CA GLY A 67 -7.26 -2.16 1.05
C GLY A 67 -7.07 -3.37 1.97
N LEU A 68 -6.65 -4.52 1.44
CA LEU A 68 -6.22 -5.68 2.22
C LEU A 68 -4.78 -5.56 2.74
N GLY A 69 -4.08 -4.46 2.48
CA GLY A 69 -2.74 -4.18 3.00
C GLY A 69 -1.59 -4.43 2.02
N PHE A 70 -1.87 -4.61 0.73
CA PHE A 70 -0.79 -4.63 -0.28
C PHE A 70 -0.36 -3.19 -0.59
N THR A 71 0.25 -2.53 0.38
CA THR A 71 0.75 -1.15 0.26
C THR A 71 1.82 -0.89 1.31
N THR A 72 2.84 -0.10 0.96
CA THR A 72 3.87 0.34 1.90
C THR A 72 3.44 1.55 2.71
N GLY A 73 3.97 1.68 3.94
CA GLY A 73 3.91 2.90 4.73
C GLY A 73 5.00 3.93 4.40
N TYR A 74 5.93 3.59 3.51
CA TYR A 74 7.01 4.49 3.12
C TYR A 74 6.55 5.52 2.09
N ASP A 75 6.74 6.79 2.39
CA ASP A 75 6.53 7.93 1.48
C ASP A 75 7.41 9.11 1.90
N ASP A 76 7.42 10.19 1.12
CA ASP A 76 8.03 11.45 1.55
C ASP A 76 6.98 12.34 2.23
N TYR A 77 6.89 12.23 3.54
CA TYR A 77 5.99 13.04 4.37
C TYR A 77 6.51 14.45 4.65
N LEU A 78 7.71 14.80 4.18
CA LEU A 78 8.43 16.03 4.59
C LEU A 78 8.77 16.95 3.43
N ASN A 79 8.73 16.46 2.21
CA ASN A 79 9.18 17.22 1.03
C ASN A 79 8.20 17.08 -0.15
N SER A 80 8.10 18.15 -0.93
CA SER A 80 7.44 18.13 -2.24
C SER A 80 8.29 18.99 -3.19
N PRO A 81 8.88 18.42 -4.24
CA PRO A 81 8.85 17.02 -4.64
C PRO A 81 9.57 16.09 -3.66
N ALA A 82 9.26 14.80 -3.74
CA ALA A 82 9.82 13.76 -2.88
C ALA A 82 11.34 13.60 -3.10
N VAL A 83 12.12 13.53 -2.00
CA VAL A 83 13.58 13.37 -2.00
C VAL A 83 14.11 12.41 -0.93
N ALA A 84 13.24 11.98 0.01
CA ALA A 84 13.62 11.11 1.12
C ALA A 84 12.40 10.33 1.61
N LEU A 85 12.49 9.01 1.75
CA LEU A 85 11.36 8.17 2.16
C LEU A 85 11.52 7.71 3.62
N THR A 86 10.44 7.86 4.38
CA THR A 86 10.33 7.30 5.74
C THR A 86 9.04 6.51 5.86
N PRO A 87 8.94 5.59 6.83
CA PRO A 87 7.63 5.07 7.25
C PRO A 87 6.75 6.20 7.80
N GLN A 88 5.49 5.90 8.02
CA GLN A 88 4.55 6.86 8.58
C GLN A 88 5.06 7.42 9.93
N ILE A 89 4.99 8.75 10.08
CA ILE A 89 5.43 9.43 11.31
C ILE A 89 4.30 9.38 12.33
N SER A 90 4.55 8.78 13.49
CA SER A 90 3.60 8.74 14.60
C SER A 90 4.00 9.72 15.70
N ILE A 91 3.03 10.49 16.17
CA ILE A 91 3.22 11.51 17.21
C ILE A 91 2.09 11.48 18.23
N ASN A 92 2.40 11.88 19.47
CA ASN A 92 1.41 12.20 20.50
C ASN A 92 1.37 13.72 20.69
N PRO A 93 0.27 14.40 20.32
CA PRO A 93 0.13 15.84 20.56
C PRO A 93 0.22 16.17 22.06
N SER A 94 0.83 17.30 22.40
CA SER A 94 0.83 17.81 23.76
C SER A 94 -0.53 18.42 24.09
N THR A 95 -1.07 18.10 25.24
CA THR A 95 -2.37 18.66 25.69
C THR A 95 -2.29 20.13 26.07
N ASN A 96 -1.09 20.64 26.41
CA ASN A 96 -0.91 21.98 27.00
C ASN A 96 -0.02 22.91 26.13
N SER A 97 0.41 22.50 24.96
CA SER A 97 1.29 23.29 24.09
C SER A 97 1.11 22.88 22.63
N SER A 98 1.64 23.69 21.69
CA SER A 98 1.70 23.36 20.26
C SER A 98 2.73 22.27 19.90
N GLY A 99 3.40 21.71 20.90
CA GLY A 99 4.39 20.64 20.74
C GLY A 99 3.80 19.24 20.71
N PHE A 100 4.67 18.26 20.50
CA PHE A 100 4.32 16.84 20.50
C PHE A 100 5.49 15.97 20.95
N SER A 101 5.18 14.75 21.34
CA SER A 101 6.14 13.68 21.57
C SER A 101 6.23 12.81 20.32
N PHE A 102 7.42 12.55 19.82
CA PHE A 102 7.69 11.61 18.75
C PHE A 102 7.48 10.18 19.25
N VAL A 103 6.56 9.44 18.62
CA VAL A 103 6.30 8.03 18.94
C VAL A 103 7.20 7.11 18.13
N GLY A 104 7.46 7.48 16.89
CA GLY A 104 8.35 6.74 16.00
C GLY A 104 7.94 6.84 14.53
N PHE A 105 8.81 6.29 13.69
CA PHE A 105 8.49 5.89 12.33
C PHE A 105 7.87 4.49 12.41
N VAL A 106 6.67 4.30 11.86
CA VAL A 106 5.88 3.08 12.04
C VAL A 106 5.64 2.41 10.70
N ASP A 107 6.16 1.18 10.56
CA ASP A 107 5.96 0.33 9.39
C ASP A 107 4.50 -0.12 9.26
N MET A 108 4.02 -0.35 8.05
CA MET A 108 2.87 -1.22 7.81
C MET A 108 3.29 -2.70 7.86
N ILE A 109 2.30 -3.60 8.04
CA ILE A 109 2.57 -5.05 7.99
C ILE A 109 3.23 -5.47 6.67
N PHE A 110 2.93 -4.78 5.57
CA PHE A 110 3.57 -4.97 4.27
C PHE A 110 5.09 -4.77 4.35
N ASP A 111 5.53 -3.72 5.03
CA ASP A 111 6.94 -3.32 5.10
C ASP A 111 7.80 -4.34 5.85
N LYS A 112 7.19 -5.16 6.73
CA LYS A 112 7.86 -6.29 7.41
C LYS A 112 8.54 -7.24 6.44
N PHE A 113 7.96 -7.40 5.25
CA PHE A 113 8.44 -8.33 4.23
C PHE A 113 9.36 -7.69 3.21
N MET A 114 9.51 -6.36 3.21
CA MET A 114 10.36 -5.65 2.28
C MET A 114 11.85 -5.94 2.53
N VAL A 115 12.58 -6.14 1.44
CA VAL A 115 14.02 -6.45 1.45
C VAL A 115 14.72 -5.70 0.32
N ILE A 116 15.91 -5.17 0.59
CA ILE A 116 16.82 -4.62 -0.42
C ILE A 116 17.48 -5.80 -1.15
N LEU A 117 17.19 -5.97 -2.43
CA LEU A 117 17.57 -7.16 -3.19
C LEU A 117 19.08 -7.30 -3.40
N SER A 118 19.83 -6.20 -3.43
CA SER A 118 21.29 -6.21 -3.60
C SER A 118 22.06 -6.65 -2.36
N THR A 119 21.49 -6.46 -1.16
CA THR A 119 22.19 -6.70 0.12
C THR A 119 21.51 -7.76 0.98
N GLY A 120 20.23 -8.04 0.75
CA GLY A 120 19.40 -8.85 1.64
C GLY A 120 18.98 -8.15 2.93
N GLN A 121 19.28 -6.86 3.09
CA GLN A 121 18.89 -6.06 4.25
C GLN A 121 17.37 -5.92 4.32
N ARG A 122 16.78 -6.16 5.49
CA ARG A 122 15.35 -5.91 5.73
C ARG A 122 15.09 -4.42 5.86
N VAL A 123 14.01 -3.94 5.24
CA VAL A 123 13.61 -2.54 5.33
C VAL A 123 13.20 -2.17 6.75
N SER A 124 12.60 -3.08 7.51
CA SER A 124 12.33 -2.88 8.94
C SER A 124 13.59 -2.63 9.79
N ASP A 125 14.79 -3.09 9.37
CA ASP A 125 16.03 -2.75 10.06
C ASP A 125 16.46 -1.31 9.76
N ILE A 126 16.10 -0.77 8.60
CA ILE A 126 16.25 0.67 8.29
C ILE A 126 15.30 1.47 9.18
N THR A 127 14.04 1.06 9.32
CA THR A 127 13.06 1.69 10.24
C THR A 127 13.58 1.74 11.68
N LYS A 128 14.18 0.65 12.18
CA LYS A 128 14.79 0.64 13.53
C LYS A 128 15.90 1.69 13.66
N GLN A 129 16.72 1.85 12.63
CA GLN A 129 17.76 2.89 12.61
C GLN A 129 17.16 4.29 12.53
N LEU A 130 16.12 4.51 11.73
CA LEU A 130 15.39 5.78 11.69
C LEU A 130 14.83 6.13 13.08
N ASN A 131 14.34 5.14 13.82
CA ASN A 131 13.79 5.30 15.17
C ASN A 131 14.84 5.63 16.25
N THR A 132 16.12 5.73 15.92
CA THR A 132 17.15 6.29 16.83
C THR A 132 17.23 7.81 16.75
N PHE A 133 16.48 8.46 15.85
CA PHE A 133 16.45 9.92 15.70
C PHE A 133 16.08 10.61 17.01
N ALA A 134 16.82 11.67 17.35
CA ALA A 134 16.62 12.50 18.54
C ALA A 134 16.60 11.73 19.88
N GLY A 135 17.24 10.56 19.94
CA GLY A 135 17.25 9.70 21.12
C GLY A 135 16.10 8.70 21.15
N GLY A 136 15.26 8.66 20.10
CA GLY A 136 14.21 7.67 19.92
C GLY A 136 12.82 8.12 20.36
N PRO A 137 11.87 7.16 20.50
CA PRO A 137 10.52 7.42 20.96
C PRO A 137 10.49 8.14 22.31
N GLY A 138 9.60 9.12 22.43
CA GLY A 138 9.51 10.00 23.59
C GLY A 138 10.21 11.34 23.43
N ALA A 139 11.02 11.54 22.38
CA ALA A 139 11.64 12.85 22.10
C ALA A 139 10.56 13.94 21.91
N LEU A 140 10.80 15.11 22.52
CA LEU A 140 9.87 16.22 22.53
C LEU A 140 10.23 17.27 21.48
N PHE A 141 9.24 17.75 20.78
CA PHE A 141 9.38 18.83 19.79
C PHE A 141 8.34 19.91 20.06
N SER A 142 8.77 21.16 20.02
CA SER A 142 7.90 22.31 20.22
C SER A 142 7.01 22.61 19.00
N SER A 143 7.38 22.10 17.81
CA SER A 143 6.65 22.28 16.57
C SER A 143 7.08 21.28 15.49
N THR A 144 6.24 21.11 14.47
CA THR A 144 6.57 20.34 13.26
C THR A 144 7.79 20.92 12.54
N ALA A 145 7.94 22.25 12.49
CA ALA A 145 9.09 22.91 11.87
C ALA A 145 10.41 22.55 12.58
N GLN A 146 10.41 22.48 13.92
CA GLN A 146 11.58 22.04 14.68
C GLN A 146 11.92 20.56 14.35
N PHE A 147 10.94 19.69 14.36
CA PHE A 147 11.12 18.27 14.00
C PHE A 147 11.75 18.13 12.62
N VAL A 148 11.14 18.75 11.60
CA VAL A 148 11.62 18.68 10.20
C VAL A 148 13.03 19.21 10.08
N SER A 149 13.32 20.35 10.70
CA SER A 149 14.66 20.95 10.66
C SER A 149 15.72 20.05 11.31
N GLN A 150 15.43 19.49 12.49
CA GLN A 150 16.35 18.58 13.18
C GLN A 150 16.51 17.26 12.42
N PHE A 151 15.42 16.69 11.89
CA PHE A 151 15.48 15.45 11.14
C PHE A 151 16.30 15.61 9.87
N LYS A 152 16.10 16.68 9.08
CA LYS A 152 16.87 16.95 7.86
C LYS A 152 18.38 17.13 8.10
N ASN A 153 18.77 17.49 9.31
CA ASN A 153 20.19 17.64 9.71
C ASN A 153 20.76 16.38 10.39
N SER A 154 19.99 15.29 10.47
CA SER A 154 20.39 14.05 11.14
C SER A 154 21.03 13.03 10.20
N SER A 155 21.73 12.04 10.79
CA SER A 155 22.21 10.88 10.04
C SER A 155 21.04 10.00 9.55
N GLN A 156 19.91 10.03 10.23
CA GLN A 156 18.70 9.29 9.86
C GLN A 156 18.08 9.82 8.57
N TYR A 157 18.18 11.12 8.30
CA TYR A 157 17.73 11.67 7.04
C TYR A 157 18.51 11.12 5.83
N LYS A 158 19.79 10.80 6.00
CA LYS A 158 20.58 10.15 4.95
C LYS A 158 20.08 8.74 4.64
N LEU A 159 19.61 8.00 5.66
CA LEU A 159 18.95 6.70 5.44
C LEU A 159 17.65 6.85 4.66
N ALA A 160 16.86 7.90 4.98
CA ALA A 160 15.64 8.21 4.24
C ALA A 160 15.92 8.56 2.77
N GLN A 161 17.01 9.30 2.49
CA GLN A 161 17.48 9.57 1.13
C GLN A 161 17.95 8.30 0.41
N GLN A 162 18.64 7.40 1.11
CA GLN A 162 19.03 6.10 0.57
C GLN A 162 17.80 5.23 0.23
N MET A 163 16.74 5.28 1.03
CA MET A 163 15.48 4.61 0.69
C MET A 163 14.85 5.17 -0.59
N MET A 164 14.95 6.48 -0.82
CA MET A 164 14.54 7.10 -2.09
C MET A 164 15.36 6.56 -3.28
N GLU A 165 16.68 6.42 -3.11
CA GLU A 165 17.55 5.84 -4.15
C GLU A 165 17.13 4.40 -4.48
N TYR A 166 16.85 3.58 -3.48
CA TYR A 166 16.34 2.22 -3.71
C TYR A 166 14.96 2.22 -4.39
N ALA A 167 14.04 3.10 -3.97
CA ALA A 167 12.70 3.18 -4.53
C ALA A 167 12.65 3.71 -5.97
N THR A 168 13.77 4.27 -6.47
CA THR A 168 13.94 4.76 -7.85
C THR A 168 15.02 4.02 -8.64
N THR A 169 15.53 2.92 -8.09
CA THR A 169 16.49 2.03 -8.77
C THR A 169 15.78 0.73 -9.16
N SER A 170 15.70 0.46 -10.46
CA SER A 170 14.98 -0.70 -10.99
C SER A 170 15.37 -2.00 -10.29
N LYS A 171 14.37 -2.73 -9.82
CA LYS A 171 14.50 -4.02 -9.11
C LYS A 171 15.36 -3.97 -7.85
N ALA A 172 15.35 -2.84 -7.14
CA ALA A 172 16.14 -2.71 -5.91
C ALA A 172 15.42 -3.27 -4.67
N ILE A 173 14.10 -3.28 -4.66
CA ILE A 173 13.30 -3.74 -3.51
C ILE A 173 12.37 -4.88 -3.93
N GLY A 174 12.15 -5.81 -3.02
CA GLY A 174 11.17 -6.90 -3.18
C GLY A 174 10.55 -7.31 -1.86
N LEU A 175 9.53 -8.18 -1.94
CA LEU A 175 8.91 -8.81 -0.78
C LEU A 175 9.44 -10.23 -0.63
N LEU A 176 9.86 -10.60 0.58
CA LEU A 176 10.41 -11.91 0.88
C LEU A 176 9.91 -12.39 2.25
N PRO A 177 9.47 -13.65 2.41
CA PRO A 177 9.10 -14.20 3.71
C PRO A 177 10.20 -13.94 4.76
N VAL A 178 9.81 -13.61 5.99
CA VAL A 178 10.77 -13.22 7.05
C VAL A 178 11.83 -14.28 7.27
N ASN A 179 11.44 -15.57 7.20
CA ASN A 179 12.33 -16.71 7.42
C ASN A 179 13.12 -17.14 6.17
N SER A 180 12.98 -16.44 5.05
CA SER A 180 13.72 -16.74 3.82
C SER A 180 14.89 -15.77 3.63
N SER A 181 16.03 -16.31 3.22
CA SER A 181 17.20 -15.56 2.72
C SER A 181 17.37 -15.72 1.20
N ASN A 182 16.50 -16.49 0.55
CA ASN A 182 16.61 -16.73 -0.89
C ASN A 182 16.01 -15.57 -1.71
N ILE A 183 16.82 -14.56 -1.98
CA ILE A 183 16.46 -13.34 -2.71
C ILE A 183 15.82 -13.65 -4.08
N SER A 184 16.19 -14.78 -4.73
CA SER A 184 15.62 -15.12 -6.04
C SER A 184 14.12 -15.45 -6.00
N GLN A 185 13.57 -15.71 -4.82
CA GLN A 185 12.14 -15.95 -4.61
C GLN A 185 11.34 -14.68 -4.29
N ALA A 186 12.02 -13.54 -4.13
CA ALA A 186 11.35 -12.29 -3.80
C ALA A 186 10.35 -11.89 -4.88
N ILE A 187 9.24 -11.29 -4.44
CA ILE A 187 8.31 -10.57 -5.31
C ILE A 187 8.91 -9.20 -5.56
N ILE A 188 9.33 -8.94 -6.78
CA ILE A 188 9.99 -7.68 -7.14
C ILE A 188 8.97 -6.56 -7.12
N LEU A 189 9.26 -5.48 -6.39
CA LEU A 189 8.42 -4.28 -6.34
C LEU A 189 8.79 -3.29 -7.45
N GLU A 190 7.85 -2.40 -7.76
CA GLU A 190 8.04 -1.33 -8.74
C GLU A 190 8.98 -0.26 -8.16
N THR A 191 10.18 -0.22 -8.70
CA THR A 191 11.23 0.73 -8.34
C THR A 191 11.90 1.37 -9.55
N SER A 192 11.24 1.29 -10.72
CA SER A 192 11.79 1.83 -11.97
C SER A 192 11.24 3.21 -12.32
N LEU A 193 10.28 3.73 -11.54
CA LEU A 193 9.67 5.02 -11.81
C LEU A 193 10.60 6.16 -11.36
N VAL A 194 10.96 7.02 -12.32
CA VAL A 194 11.78 8.21 -12.10
C VAL A 194 11.10 9.39 -12.79
N PRO A 195 10.68 10.41 -12.04
CA PRO A 195 10.80 10.58 -10.58
C PRO A 195 9.97 9.56 -9.78
N TYR A 196 10.26 9.44 -8.48
CA TYR A 196 9.44 8.67 -7.55
C TYR A 196 7.96 9.08 -7.68
N ALA A 197 7.09 8.10 -7.78
CA ALA A 197 5.65 8.30 -7.87
C ALA A 197 4.99 7.75 -6.61
N SER A 198 4.60 8.66 -5.70
CA SER A 198 3.86 8.31 -4.48
C SER A 198 2.61 7.50 -4.82
N GLY A 199 2.33 6.47 -4.03
CA GLY A 199 1.24 5.52 -4.29
C GLY A 199 1.55 4.47 -5.37
N SER A 200 2.45 4.73 -6.32
CA SER A 200 2.82 3.79 -7.39
C SER A 200 4.13 3.07 -7.10
N SER A 201 5.22 3.82 -6.83
CA SER A 201 6.51 3.23 -6.48
C SER A 201 6.39 2.44 -5.18
N ILE A 202 7.06 1.28 -5.13
CA ILE A 202 7.16 0.36 -3.99
C ILE A 202 5.83 -0.16 -3.37
N SER A 203 4.67 0.36 -3.81
CA SER A 203 3.34 -0.18 -3.45
C SER A 203 2.78 -1.13 -4.52
N HIS A 204 3.53 -1.36 -5.60
CA HIS A 204 3.13 -2.21 -6.72
C HIS A 204 4.22 -3.22 -7.06
N VAL A 205 3.85 -4.27 -7.78
CA VAL A 205 4.83 -5.21 -8.36
C VAL A 205 5.47 -4.62 -9.60
N ASP A 206 6.74 -4.97 -9.89
CA ASP A 206 7.49 -4.50 -11.06
C ASP A 206 6.71 -4.75 -12.36
N TYR A 207 6.37 -3.69 -13.06
CA TYR A 207 5.54 -3.73 -14.26
C TYR A 207 6.09 -4.67 -15.31
N LYS A 208 7.39 -4.55 -15.61
CA LYS A 208 8.03 -5.34 -16.68
C LYS A 208 8.11 -6.82 -16.33
N THR A 209 8.38 -7.14 -15.08
CA THR A 209 8.52 -8.53 -14.64
C THR A 209 7.18 -9.26 -14.63
N TYR A 210 6.09 -8.58 -14.24
CA TYR A 210 4.81 -9.25 -14.01
C TYR A 210 3.78 -9.05 -15.12
N THR A 211 4.04 -8.20 -16.10
CA THR A 211 3.21 -8.12 -17.30
C THR A 211 3.18 -9.48 -18.01
N ARG A 212 1.99 -9.97 -18.36
CA ARG A 212 1.77 -11.28 -18.99
C ARG A 212 2.14 -12.48 -18.09
N THR A 213 2.07 -12.32 -16.77
CA THR A 213 2.16 -13.41 -15.79
C THR A 213 0.89 -13.50 -14.99
N SER A 214 0.68 -14.60 -14.25
CA SER A 214 -0.48 -14.74 -13.35
C SER A 214 -0.48 -13.75 -12.16
N ASP A 215 0.65 -13.09 -11.89
CA ASP A 215 0.80 -12.11 -10.79
C ASP A 215 0.70 -10.65 -11.28
N PHE A 216 -0.02 -10.40 -12.36
CA PHE A 216 -0.13 -9.10 -13.03
C PHE A 216 -0.95 -8.05 -12.26
N LEU A 217 -1.84 -8.49 -11.36
CA LEU A 217 -2.91 -7.65 -10.81
C LEU A 217 -2.38 -6.37 -10.14
N MET A 218 -1.32 -6.47 -9.35
CA MET A 218 -0.77 -5.34 -8.59
C MET A 218 0.32 -4.56 -9.35
N ARG A 219 0.26 -4.49 -10.68
CA ARG A 219 1.06 -3.54 -11.47
C ARG A 219 0.48 -2.14 -11.34
N TYR A 220 1.31 -1.11 -11.30
CA TYR A 220 0.87 0.28 -11.12
C TYR A 220 0.05 0.84 -12.30
N LEU A 221 0.02 0.14 -13.42
CA LEU A 221 -0.72 0.55 -14.62
C LEU A 221 -1.45 -0.65 -15.22
N GLN A 222 -2.74 -0.45 -15.50
CA GLN A 222 -3.54 -1.37 -16.31
C GLN A 222 -3.41 -1.03 -17.80
N ASP A 223 -3.36 -2.04 -18.67
CA ASP A 223 -3.40 -1.86 -20.10
C ASP A 223 -4.83 -1.45 -20.54
N MET A 224 -5.00 -0.25 -21.10
CA MET A 224 -6.29 0.21 -21.61
C MET A 224 -6.76 -0.69 -22.77
N GLY A 225 -8.07 -0.78 -22.96
CA GLY A 225 -8.67 -1.65 -23.98
C GLY A 225 -8.53 -3.14 -23.67
N THR A 226 -8.23 -3.50 -22.41
CA THR A 226 -8.00 -4.88 -22.00
C THR A 226 -8.85 -5.23 -20.79
N THR A 227 -9.65 -6.30 -20.90
CA THR A 227 -10.47 -6.78 -19.79
C THR A 227 -9.65 -7.58 -18.77
N LEU A 228 -10.14 -7.69 -17.55
CA LEU A 228 -9.58 -8.57 -16.51
C LEU A 228 -9.49 -10.02 -17.01
N GLY A 229 -10.54 -10.49 -17.69
CA GLY A 229 -10.58 -11.82 -18.29
C GLY A 229 -9.46 -12.05 -19.31
N GLN A 230 -9.21 -11.08 -20.21
CA GLN A 230 -8.10 -11.14 -21.15
C GLN A 230 -6.74 -11.15 -20.44
N SER A 231 -6.59 -10.33 -19.39
CA SER A 231 -5.36 -10.30 -18.60
C SER A 231 -5.08 -11.62 -17.89
N ILE A 232 -6.11 -12.31 -17.38
CA ILE A 232 -6.01 -13.65 -16.79
C ILE A 232 -5.54 -14.67 -17.84
N ILE A 233 -6.13 -14.65 -19.05
CA ILE A 233 -5.73 -15.54 -20.14
C ILE A 233 -4.28 -15.29 -20.54
N TRP A 234 -3.87 -14.05 -20.72
CA TRP A 234 -2.50 -13.68 -21.06
C TRP A 234 -1.49 -14.03 -19.98
N GLY A 235 -1.93 -14.02 -18.70
CA GLY A 235 -1.13 -14.44 -17.54
C GLY A 235 -0.99 -15.96 -17.39
N GLY A 236 -1.52 -16.76 -18.33
CA GLY A 236 -1.43 -18.22 -18.32
C GLY A 236 -2.68 -18.91 -17.77
N ASN A 237 -3.80 -18.21 -17.68
CA ASN A 237 -5.11 -18.72 -17.26
C ASN A 237 -5.04 -19.45 -15.89
N TYR A 238 -4.44 -18.80 -14.91
CA TYR A 238 -4.29 -19.35 -13.57
C TYR A 238 -5.65 -19.61 -12.92
N SER A 239 -5.83 -20.78 -12.32
CA SER A 239 -7.11 -21.23 -11.72
C SER A 239 -7.59 -20.36 -10.54
N GLY A 240 -6.71 -19.58 -9.91
CA GLY A 240 -7.04 -18.59 -8.90
C GLY A 240 -7.51 -17.24 -9.46
N GLY A 241 -7.70 -17.14 -10.77
CA GLY A 241 -8.14 -15.92 -11.44
C GLY A 241 -7.08 -14.82 -11.45
N SER A 242 -7.49 -13.59 -11.17
CA SER A 242 -6.60 -12.41 -11.17
C SER A 242 -5.66 -12.34 -9.96
N VAL A 243 -6.00 -13.01 -8.85
CA VAL A 243 -5.16 -13.08 -7.66
C VAL A 243 -4.12 -14.18 -7.85
N GLY A 244 -2.99 -13.85 -8.41
CA GLY A 244 -1.93 -14.78 -8.77
C GLY A 244 -1.27 -15.49 -7.57
N PRO A 245 -0.46 -16.53 -7.83
CA PRO A 245 0.10 -17.37 -6.77
C PRO A 245 1.02 -16.62 -5.81
N LYS A 246 1.80 -15.66 -6.30
CA LYS A 246 2.68 -14.83 -5.45
C LYS A 246 1.88 -13.87 -4.58
N LEU A 247 0.86 -13.24 -5.15
CA LEU A 247 -0.03 -12.35 -4.41
C LEU A 247 -0.79 -13.13 -3.31
N ARG A 248 -1.34 -14.31 -3.65
CA ARG A 248 -1.98 -15.20 -2.66
C ARG A 248 -1.03 -15.60 -1.54
N LEU A 249 0.19 -16.02 -1.90
CA LEU A 249 1.23 -16.33 -0.91
C LEU A 249 1.48 -15.13 0.01
N PHE A 250 1.61 -13.93 -0.56
CA PHE A 250 1.90 -12.72 0.21
C PHE A 250 0.77 -12.36 1.17
N LEU A 251 -0.48 -12.38 0.72
CA LEU A 251 -1.65 -12.18 1.59
C LEU A 251 -1.66 -13.20 2.75
N GLY A 252 -1.34 -14.45 2.48
CA GLY A 252 -1.19 -15.49 3.52
C GLY A 252 -0.06 -15.20 4.50
N LEU A 253 1.07 -14.66 4.04
CA LEU A 253 2.20 -14.26 4.90
C LEU A 253 1.82 -13.08 5.82
N MET A 254 0.98 -12.17 5.37
CA MET A 254 0.46 -11.10 6.22
C MET A 254 -0.51 -11.61 7.30
N GLY A 255 -1.09 -12.81 7.13
CA GLY A 255 -1.98 -13.45 8.10
C GLY A 255 -3.39 -13.73 7.60
N TYR A 256 -3.72 -13.47 6.34
CA TYR A 256 -5.02 -13.85 5.78
C TYR A 256 -5.13 -15.36 5.59
N THR A 257 -6.30 -15.91 5.88
CA THR A 257 -6.61 -17.31 5.56
C THR A 257 -6.85 -17.45 4.07
N ILE A 258 -5.98 -18.21 3.39
CA ILE A 258 -6.07 -18.43 1.96
C ILE A 258 -6.83 -19.75 1.70
N GLN A 259 -7.98 -19.66 1.06
CA GLN A 259 -8.71 -20.86 0.62
C GLN A 259 -8.09 -21.41 -0.65
N ASN A 260 -7.85 -22.72 -0.67
CA ASN A 260 -7.24 -23.41 -1.83
C ASN A 260 -8.25 -23.80 -2.91
N GLN A 261 -9.54 -23.53 -2.71
CA GLN A 261 -10.58 -23.86 -3.69
C GLN A 261 -10.98 -22.61 -4.49
N SER A 262 -10.95 -22.73 -5.81
CA SER A 262 -11.70 -21.83 -6.69
C SER A 262 -13.19 -22.07 -6.46
N VAL A 263 -13.85 -21.21 -5.71
CA VAL A 263 -15.31 -21.16 -5.70
C VAL A 263 -15.72 -20.57 -7.04
N PRO A 264 -16.53 -21.25 -7.86
CA PRO A 264 -17.12 -20.63 -9.04
C PRO A 264 -17.89 -19.40 -8.58
N ILE A 265 -17.50 -18.22 -9.07
CA ILE A 265 -18.25 -16.99 -8.84
C ILE A 265 -19.54 -17.13 -9.65
N THR A 266 -20.60 -17.59 -9.02
CA THR A 266 -21.95 -17.44 -9.57
C THR A 266 -22.31 -15.99 -9.28
N LEU A 267 -22.25 -15.14 -10.30
CA LEU A 267 -22.78 -13.79 -10.25
C LEU A 267 -24.30 -13.92 -10.09
N VAL A 268 -24.78 -13.94 -8.85
CA VAL A 268 -26.22 -13.81 -8.57
C VAL A 268 -26.51 -12.31 -8.68
N GLY A 269 -27.01 -11.91 -9.85
CA GLY A 269 -27.51 -10.56 -10.07
C GLY A 269 -28.81 -10.35 -9.30
N GLU A 270 -28.75 -9.91 -8.05
CA GLU A 270 -29.82 -9.18 -7.40
C GLU A 270 -29.41 -7.71 -7.31
N TYR A 271 -30.01 -6.90 -8.20
CA TYR A 271 -29.93 -5.44 -8.08
C TYR A 271 -30.70 -5.00 -6.84
N VAL A 272 -29.98 -4.59 -5.81
CA VAL A 272 -30.59 -3.86 -4.70
C VAL A 272 -30.80 -2.40 -5.15
N THR A 273 -31.98 -2.16 -5.73
CA THR A 273 -32.47 -0.80 -5.91
C THR A 273 -33.02 -0.30 -4.58
N ASN A 274 -32.21 0.40 -3.79
CA ASN A 274 -32.61 1.40 -2.80
C ASN A 274 -31.45 1.75 -1.88
N ILE A 275 -30.63 2.71 -2.26
CA ILE A 275 -29.83 3.49 -1.30
C ILE A 275 -30.27 4.96 -1.43
N SER A 276 -31.36 5.30 -0.74
CA SER A 276 -31.70 6.68 -0.42
C SER A 276 -31.01 7.03 0.90
N GLY A 277 -29.99 7.87 0.88
CA GLY A 277 -29.31 8.34 2.09
C GLY A 277 -27.93 8.93 1.80
N ALA A 278 -27.85 9.86 0.86
CA ALA A 278 -26.64 10.65 0.68
C ALA A 278 -26.58 11.74 1.75
N HIS A 279 -25.77 11.56 2.77
CA HIS A 279 -25.28 12.67 3.58
C HIS A 279 -24.16 13.38 2.83
N SER A 280 -24.40 14.65 2.46
CA SER A 280 -23.43 15.53 1.83
C SER A 280 -22.26 15.79 2.79
N ILE A 281 -21.06 15.34 2.44
CA ILE A 281 -19.82 15.76 3.07
C ILE A 281 -19.26 16.90 2.23
N SER A 282 -19.01 18.05 2.86
CA SER A 282 -18.41 19.24 2.23
C SER A 282 -17.08 18.91 1.54
N PRO A 283 -16.83 19.46 0.34
CA PRO A 283 -15.57 19.21 -0.36
C PRO A 283 -14.43 19.95 0.29
N ILE A 284 -13.44 19.23 0.78
CA ILE A 284 -12.11 19.79 1.05
C ILE A 284 -11.43 19.93 -0.29
N VAL A 285 -11.06 21.16 -0.61
CA VAL A 285 -10.37 21.54 -1.85
C VAL A 285 -9.01 20.85 -1.90
N LEU A 286 -8.85 19.92 -2.82
CA LEU A 286 -7.56 19.39 -3.24
C LEU A 286 -7.21 19.98 -4.59
N ALA A 287 -6.16 20.80 -4.61
CA ALA A 287 -5.61 21.41 -5.80
C ALA A 287 -4.88 20.36 -6.66
N ASN A 288 -5.27 20.32 -7.91
CA ASN A 288 -4.57 19.88 -9.13
C ASN A 288 -3.25 19.11 -8.98
N ILE A 289 -3.30 17.81 -9.25
CA ILE A 289 -2.24 17.12 -10.00
C ILE A 289 -2.94 16.29 -11.08
N ALA A 290 -2.80 16.74 -12.33
CA ALA A 290 -3.19 15.98 -13.48
C ALA A 290 -2.14 14.88 -13.70
N CYS A 291 -2.44 13.67 -13.27
CA CYS A 291 -1.73 12.48 -13.71
C CYS A 291 -2.76 11.40 -14.04
N LEU A 292 -2.64 10.83 -15.23
CA LEU A 292 -3.51 9.82 -15.80
C LEU A 292 -3.34 8.47 -15.06
N SER A 293 -3.78 8.41 -13.85
CA SER A 293 -4.03 7.16 -13.12
C SER A 293 -5.12 7.44 -12.10
N ALA A 294 -6.10 6.56 -12.00
CA ALA A 294 -7.10 6.62 -10.95
C ALA A 294 -6.38 6.50 -9.60
N ILE A 295 -6.08 7.64 -8.97
CA ILE A 295 -5.44 7.66 -7.66
C ILE A 295 -6.56 7.47 -6.64
N SER A 296 -6.59 6.31 -6.02
CA SER A 296 -7.41 6.06 -4.85
C SER A 296 -6.65 6.51 -3.60
N PHE A 297 -7.27 7.40 -2.83
CA PHE A 297 -6.79 7.74 -1.50
C PHE A 297 -7.42 6.78 -0.50
N PHE A 298 -6.59 6.02 0.20
CA PHE A 298 -7.02 5.23 1.35
C PHE A 298 -6.77 6.04 2.63
N GLU A 299 -7.83 6.38 3.35
CA GLU A 299 -7.70 6.87 4.73
C GLU A 299 -7.67 5.66 5.68
N TRP A 300 -6.52 5.46 6.33
CA TRP A 300 -6.34 4.45 7.36
C TRP A 300 -6.42 5.12 8.72
N PHE A 301 -7.50 4.88 9.45
CA PHE A 301 -7.58 5.30 10.84
C PHE A 301 -7.45 4.09 11.76
N MET A 302 -6.31 3.98 12.42
CA MET A 302 -6.18 3.17 13.62
C MET A 302 -5.60 4.03 14.74
N THR A 303 -6.42 4.36 15.74
CA THR A 303 -5.99 4.88 17.03
C THR A 303 -5.88 3.72 17.99
N PHE A 304 -4.67 3.33 18.35
CA PHE A 304 -4.43 2.49 19.51
C PHE A 304 -4.35 3.39 20.76
N ARG A 305 -5.16 3.09 21.76
CA ARG A 305 -4.98 3.53 23.14
C ARG A 305 -4.38 2.39 23.95
#